data_50fcdb50cab95559e82a3ce67a384f0a
#
_entry.id   50fcdb50cab95559e82a3ce67a384f0a
#
_cell.length_a   1.000
_cell.length_b   1.000
_cell.length_c   1.000
_cell.angle_alpha   90.00
_cell.angle_beta   90.00
_cell.angle_gamma   90.00
#
_symmetry.space_group_name_H-M   'P 1'
#
loop_
_entity.id
_entity.type
_entity.pdbx_description
1 polymer ?
#
loop_
_entity_poly.entity_id
_entity_poly.type
_entity_poly.pdbx_seq_one_letter_code
_entity_poly.pdbx_strand_id
1 'polypeptide(L)'
;MIFMPNWLNDAVFYEIYPQSFCDTNGDGIGDIEGIISKLDYVKSLGCNAIWLNPIYDSPFMDAGYDVRNYKKVAERYGTNDDLVRLFDEAHKKGIKILLDLVPGHTSDQHEWFLEAKKAAKSEYSNRYIFTKSVWDAPPQYRMMCGLCERDGNYMVNYFSSQPALNYGFHEITHPEWQLPCDHPDCLATAEAMKDVMRFWLDKGADGFRVDMADSLVKNDDNKIATAKIWRGVRDMLDTEYPNAAMVAEWCNPERAINNAGFHMDFYLDHYGNGYSRLFRYGEFGDQAVFNPNGKGDIKAVSYTHLRAHETGR
;
A
#
# COMPACT_ATOMS: atom_id res chain seq x y z
N MET A 1 -2.62 8.91 -23.91
CA MET A 1 -2.21 10.10 -23.12
C MET A 1 -2.46 9.72 -21.68
N ILE A 2 -1.45 9.75 -20.80
CA ILE A 2 -1.64 9.44 -19.39
C ILE A 2 -2.41 10.63 -18.79
N PHE A 3 -3.65 10.42 -18.35
CA PHE A 3 -4.42 11.46 -17.68
C PHE A 3 -3.79 11.73 -16.31
N MET A 4 -3.48 12.98 -16.00
CA MET A 4 -2.93 13.41 -14.73
C MET A 4 -3.92 14.33 -14.06
N PRO A 5 -4.41 14.03 -12.84
CA PRO A 5 -5.24 14.97 -12.09
C PRO A 5 -4.54 16.31 -11.93
N ASN A 6 -5.20 17.41 -12.31
CA ASN A 6 -4.57 18.73 -12.33
C ASN A 6 -3.99 19.18 -10.99
N TRP A 7 -4.61 18.76 -9.89
CA TRP A 7 -4.16 19.14 -8.55
C TRP A 7 -2.79 18.54 -8.18
N LEU A 8 -2.34 17.48 -8.87
CA LEU A 8 -1.02 16.88 -8.63
C LEU A 8 0.14 17.76 -9.09
N ASN A 9 -0.08 18.70 -10.02
CA ASN A 9 1.00 19.57 -10.52
C ASN A 9 1.60 20.46 -9.42
N ASP A 10 0.79 20.84 -8.44
CA ASP A 10 1.17 21.72 -7.33
C ASP A 10 1.05 21.02 -5.97
N ALA A 11 0.96 19.67 -5.96
CA ALA A 11 0.74 18.92 -4.73
C ALA A 11 2.01 18.90 -3.84
N VAL A 12 1.83 19.32 -2.59
CA VAL A 12 2.80 19.16 -1.52
C VAL A 12 2.16 18.30 -0.43
N PHE A 13 2.72 17.10 -0.26
CA PHE A 13 2.15 16.11 0.66
C PHE A 13 2.65 16.29 2.09
N TYR A 14 1.74 16.10 3.03
CA TYR A 14 2.02 15.93 4.45
C TYR A 14 1.58 14.51 4.86
N GLU A 15 2.50 13.69 5.33
CA GLU A 15 2.19 12.36 5.84
C GLU A 15 1.72 12.44 7.29
N ILE A 16 0.62 11.78 7.61
CA ILE A 16 0.07 11.69 8.96
C ILE A 16 -0.03 10.22 9.38
N TYR A 17 0.65 9.88 10.46
CA TYR A 17 0.42 8.67 11.20
C TYR A 17 -0.63 8.94 12.28
N PRO A 18 -1.89 8.49 12.12
CA PRO A 18 -3.00 8.94 12.96
C PRO A 18 -2.74 8.76 14.46
N GLN A 19 -2.25 7.59 14.88
CA GLN A 19 -2.08 7.27 16.30
C GLN A 19 -1.14 8.19 17.08
N SER A 20 -0.23 8.90 16.41
CA SER A 20 0.76 9.76 17.07
C SER A 20 0.63 11.25 16.72
N PHE A 21 -0.41 11.64 15.96
CA PHE A 21 -0.51 13.00 15.43
C PHE A 21 -1.17 13.98 16.41
N CYS A 22 -2.41 13.73 16.81
CA CYS A 22 -3.14 14.60 17.75
C CYS A 22 -4.26 13.82 18.43
N ASP A 23 -4.16 13.70 19.74
CA ASP A 23 -5.15 13.06 20.61
C ASP A 23 -6.12 14.12 21.13
N THR A 24 -7.43 13.95 20.90
CA THR A 24 -8.46 14.90 21.38
C THR A 24 -9.28 14.37 22.54
N ASN A 25 -9.29 13.05 22.75
CA ASN A 25 -10.08 12.43 23.81
C ASN A 25 -9.27 12.09 25.07
N GLY A 26 -7.94 12.16 25.02
CA GLY A 26 -7.04 11.98 26.14
C GLY A 26 -6.71 10.52 26.45
N ASP A 27 -6.89 9.61 25.48
CA ASP A 27 -6.59 8.17 25.63
C ASP A 27 -5.13 7.81 25.28
N GLY A 28 -4.34 8.79 24.84
CA GLY A 28 -2.95 8.61 24.43
C GLY A 28 -2.77 8.21 22.97
N ILE A 29 -3.84 8.15 22.20
CA ILE A 29 -3.85 7.79 20.78
C ILE A 29 -4.44 8.94 19.98
N GLY A 30 -3.78 9.38 18.93
CA GLY A 30 -4.33 10.38 18.02
C GLY A 30 -5.55 9.87 17.27
N ASP A 31 -6.44 10.79 16.89
CA ASP A 31 -7.74 10.49 16.30
C ASP A 31 -8.07 11.39 15.10
N ILE A 32 -9.16 11.08 14.40
CA ILE A 32 -9.63 11.83 13.22
C ILE A 32 -10.00 13.27 13.60
N GLU A 33 -10.59 13.49 14.77
CA GLU A 33 -10.92 14.82 15.26
C GLU A 33 -9.65 15.66 15.44
N GLY A 34 -8.59 15.05 15.97
CA GLY A 34 -7.28 15.66 16.08
C GLY A 34 -6.72 16.06 14.71
N ILE A 35 -6.89 15.22 13.69
CA ILE A 35 -6.47 15.56 12.32
C ILE A 35 -7.28 16.74 11.80
N ILE A 36 -8.61 16.74 11.95
CA ILE A 36 -9.49 17.84 11.55
C ILE A 36 -9.07 19.14 12.23
N SER A 37 -8.79 19.10 13.52
CA SER A 37 -8.38 20.29 14.30
C SER A 37 -7.05 20.90 13.85
N LYS A 38 -6.21 20.15 13.12
CA LYS A 38 -4.88 20.53 12.64
C LYS A 38 -4.80 20.82 11.14
N LEU A 39 -5.89 20.80 10.40
CA LEU A 39 -5.89 21.07 8.96
C LEU A 39 -5.34 22.47 8.64
N ASP A 40 -5.63 23.50 9.45
CA ASP A 40 -5.07 24.83 9.26
C ASP A 40 -3.57 24.87 9.50
N TYR A 41 -3.06 24.09 10.45
CA TYR A 41 -1.63 23.92 10.65
C TYR A 41 -0.98 23.30 9.40
N VAL A 42 -1.51 22.19 8.87
CA VAL A 42 -0.99 21.55 7.66
C VAL A 42 -0.98 22.53 6.49
N LYS A 43 -2.07 23.27 6.29
CA LYS A 43 -2.17 24.32 5.27
C LYS A 43 -1.13 25.44 5.46
N SER A 44 -0.87 25.85 6.70
CA SER A 44 0.11 26.91 7.02
C SER A 44 1.55 26.53 6.65
N LEU A 45 1.85 25.23 6.54
CA LEU A 45 3.13 24.72 6.07
C LEU A 45 3.27 24.74 4.53
N GLY A 46 2.22 25.15 3.82
CA GLY A 46 2.17 25.11 2.35
C GLY A 46 1.77 23.76 1.78
N CYS A 47 1.35 22.80 2.62
CA CYS A 47 0.86 21.50 2.16
C CYS A 47 -0.60 21.59 1.72
N ASN A 48 -0.94 20.92 0.62
CA ASN A 48 -2.28 20.87 0.03
C ASN A 48 -2.75 19.44 -0.27
N ALA A 49 -1.99 18.45 0.18
CA ALA A 49 -2.37 17.06 0.15
C ALA A 49 -1.89 16.37 1.45
N ILE A 50 -2.68 15.43 1.94
CA ILE A 50 -2.36 14.59 3.09
C ILE A 50 -2.37 13.13 2.63
N TRP A 51 -1.36 12.37 3.04
CA TRP A 51 -1.38 10.92 3.03
C TRP A 51 -1.58 10.45 4.46
N LEU A 52 -2.67 9.70 4.69
CA LEU A 52 -2.93 9.04 5.96
C LEU A 52 -2.37 7.62 5.94
N ASN A 53 -1.47 7.29 6.88
CA ASN A 53 -1.10 5.90 7.17
C ASN A 53 -2.35 5.11 7.56
N PRO A 54 -2.31 3.74 7.56
CA PRO A 54 -3.51 2.94 7.64
C PRO A 54 -4.45 3.33 8.77
N ILE A 55 -5.69 3.65 8.40
CA ILE A 55 -6.76 4.11 9.31
C ILE A 55 -7.84 3.04 9.51
N TYR A 56 -7.71 1.92 8.79
CA TYR A 56 -8.69 0.84 8.77
C TYR A 56 -8.70 0.01 10.06
N ASP A 57 -9.80 -0.72 10.26
CA ASP A 57 -9.94 -1.68 11.36
C ASP A 57 -8.82 -2.73 11.30
N SER A 58 -8.09 -2.85 12.40
CA SER A 58 -6.88 -3.67 12.51
C SER A 58 -6.72 -4.15 13.95
N PRO A 59 -6.11 -5.31 14.19
CA PRO A 59 -5.61 -5.69 15.52
C PRO A 59 -4.33 -4.93 15.91
N PHE A 60 -3.74 -4.13 15.03
CA PHE A 60 -2.55 -3.30 15.25
C PHE A 60 -1.29 -4.08 15.67
N MET A 61 -1.13 -5.28 15.14
CA MET A 61 0.12 -6.05 15.31
C MET A 61 1.25 -5.50 14.42
N ASP A 62 0.87 -4.77 13.37
CA ASP A 62 1.78 -4.06 12.46
C ASP A 62 1.26 -2.64 12.18
N ALA A 63 1.04 -1.88 13.24
CA ALA A 63 0.73 -0.45 13.17
C ALA A 63 -0.46 -0.07 12.27
N GLY A 64 -1.34 -1.03 11.94
CA GLY A 64 -2.49 -0.84 11.07
C GLY A 64 -2.33 -1.43 9.66
N TYR A 65 -1.12 -1.86 9.28
CA TYR A 65 -0.89 -2.53 8.00
C TYR A 65 -1.45 -3.97 7.97
N ASP A 66 -1.78 -4.55 9.11
CA ASP A 66 -2.52 -5.82 9.25
C ASP A 66 -4.03 -5.54 9.27
N VAL A 67 -4.60 -5.23 8.10
CA VAL A 67 -5.98 -4.80 7.93
C VAL A 67 -6.95 -5.95 8.19
N ARG A 68 -7.88 -5.75 9.16
CA ARG A 68 -8.96 -6.70 9.48
C ARG A 68 -10.25 -6.41 8.70
N ASN A 69 -10.51 -5.13 8.39
CA ASN A 69 -11.64 -4.73 7.57
C ASN A 69 -11.32 -3.43 6.82
N TYR A 70 -11.18 -3.52 5.50
CA TYR A 70 -10.84 -2.38 4.65
C TYR A 70 -11.92 -1.29 4.56
N LYS A 71 -13.18 -1.63 4.84
CA LYS A 71 -14.32 -0.72 4.70
C LYS A 71 -14.80 -0.13 6.04
N LYS A 72 -14.01 -0.34 7.10
CA LYS A 72 -14.29 0.17 8.44
C LYS A 72 -13.07 0.93 8.98
N VAL A 73 -13.30 2.11 9.51
CA VAL A 73 -12.30 2.87 10.28
C VAL A 73 -12.07 2.16 11.62
N ALA A 74 -10.84 2.14 12.09
CA ALA A 74 -10.50 1.60 13.41
C ALA A 74 -11.16 2.43 14.52
N GLU A 75 -11.82 1.76 15.47
CA GLU A 75 -12.58 2.43 16.53
C GLU A 75 -11.75 3.41 17.37
N ARG A 76 -10.43 3.14 17.51
CA ARG A 76 -9.50 4.05 18.21
C ARG A 76 -9.32 5.39 17.51
N TYR A 77 -9.58 5.48 16.22
CA TYR A 77 -9.43 6.70 15.43
C TYR A 77 -10.76 7.43 15.20
N GLY A 78 -11.88 6.74 15.37
CA GLY A 78 -13.22 7.27 15.12
C GLY A 78 -14.09 6.32 14.30
N THR A 79 -14.97 6.88 13.49
CA THR A 79 -15.94 6.17 12.66
C THR A 79 -15.75 6.45 11.17
N ASN A 80 -16.47 5.72 10.32
CA ASN A 80 -16.52 6.03 8.89
C ASN A 80 -17.08 7.44 8.64
N ASP A 81 -18.05 7.87 9.43
CA ASP A 81 -18.66 9.21 9.28
C ASP A 81 -17.66 10.31 9.68
N ASP A 82 -16.81 10.08 10.68
CA ASP A 82 -15.73 10.99 11.05
C ASP A 82 -14.70 11.11 9.92
N LEU A 83 -14.37 10.01 9.23
CA LEU A 83 -13.46 10.04 8.09
C LEU A 83 -14.07 10.80 6.90
N VAL A 84 -15.36 10.62 6.61
CA VAL A 84 -16.08 11.42 5.61
C VAL A 84 -16.05 12.90 5.98
N ARG A 85 -16.29 13.24 7.24
CA ARG A 85 -16.20 14.60 7.72
C ARG A 85 -14.78 15.17 7.57
N LEU A 86 -13.73 14.36 7.78
CA LEU A 86 -12.36 14.78 7.51
C LEU A 86 -12.15 15.13 6.03
N PHE A 87 -12.67 14.33 5.09
CA PHE A 87 -12.61 14.65 3.65
C PHE A 87 -13.28 15.99 3.36
N ASP A 88 -14.50 16.20 3.87
CA ASP A 88 -15.27 17.43 3.65
C ASP A 88 -14.53 18.67 4.21
N GLU A 89 -14.00 18.59 5.44
CA GLU A 89 -13.29 19.70 6.07
C GLU A 89 -11.94 20.00 5.38
N ALA A 90 -11.23 18.97 4.92
CA ALA A 90 -10.01 19.11 4.14
C ALA A 90 -10.30 19.78 2.78
N HIS A 91 -11.33 19.33 2.07
CA HIS A 91 -11.74 19.90 0.78
C HIS A 91 -12.14 21.38 0.88
N LYS A 92 -12.84 21.80 1.95
CA LYS A 92 -13.15 23.23 2.21
C LYS A 92 -11.89 24.09 2.32
N LYS A 93 -10.77 23.48 2.72
CA LYS A 93 -9.46 24.15 2.84
C LYS A 93 -8.58 23.96 1.60
N GLY A 94 -9.05 23.25 0.58
CA GLY A 94 -8.29 22.91 -0.63
C GLY A 94 -7.20 21.86 -0.38
N ILE A 95 -7.37 21.00 0.62
CA ILE A 95 -6.47 19.90 0.94
C ILE A 95 -7.06 18.60 0.41
N LYS A 96 -6.26 17.80 -0.27
CA LYS A 96 -6.58 16.47 -0.80
C LYS A 96 -6.18 15.39 0.20
N ILE A 97 -6.97 14.31 0.30
CA ILE A 97 -6.70 13.20 1.23
C ILE A 97 -6.50 11.89 0.48
N LEU A 98 -5.31 11.30 0.62
CA LEU A 98 -5.01 9.95 0.17
C LEU A 98 -5.02 8.99 1.35
N LEU A 99 -5.65 7.84 1.17
CA LEU A 99 -5.61 6.75 2.14
C LEU A 99 -4.47 5.78 1.80
N ASP A 100 -3.96 5.08 2.80
CA ASP A 100 -3.00 4.00 2.59
C ASP A 100 -3.74 2.72 2.19
N LEU A 101 -3.47 2.17 1.02
CA LEU A 101 -4.02 0.90 0.55
C LEU A 101 -2.99 -0.20 0.76
N VAL A 102 -3.35 -1.26 1.47
CA VAL A 102 -2.50 -2.43 1.74
C VAL A 102 -2.98 -3.62 0.90
N PRO A 103 -2.59 -3.74 -0.37
CA PRO A 103 -3.19 -4.73 -1.27
C PRO A 103 -2.52 -6.11 -1.22
N GLY A 104 -1.33 -6.23 -0.63
CA GLY A 104 -0.53 -7.46 -0.71
C GLY A 104 -0.94 -8.56 0.27
N HIS A 105 -1.59 -8.20 1.37
CA HIS A 105 -1.98 -9.10 2.46
C HIS A 105 -3.12 -8.52 3.29
N THR A 106 -3.65 -9.31 4.19
CA THR A 106 -4.59 -8.86 5.24
C THR A 106 -4.09 -9.27 6.60
N SER A 107 -4.79 -8.86 7.67
CA SER A 107 -4.68 -9.54 8.96
C SER A 107 -5.15 -11.00 8.84
N ASP A 108 -4.60 -11.89 9.65
CA ASP A 108 -5.11 -13.25 9.85
C ASP A 108 -6.49 -13.29 10.55
N GLN A 109 -6.97 -12.10 10.99
CA GLN A 109 -8.32 -11.91 11.55
C GLN A 109 -9.31 -11.34 10.51
N HIS A 110 -8.90 -11.11 9.26
CA HIS A 110 -9.79 -10.67 8.18
C HIS A 110 -10.81 -11.76 7.84
N GLU A 111 -12.06 -11.37 7.60
CA GLU A 111 -13.14 -12.32 7.30
C GLU A 111 -12.82 -13.25 6.12
N TRP A 112 -12.19 -12.72 5.06
CA TRP A 112 -11.77 -13.52 3.91
C TRP A 112 -10.79 -14.63 4.31
N PHE A 113 -9.83 -14.33 5.22
CA PHE A 113 -8.88 -15.34 5.67
C PHE A 113 -9.50 -16.35 6.62
N LEU A 114 -10.38 -15.88 7.51
CA LEU A 114 -11.11 -16.76 8.42
C LEU A 114 -11.97 -17.78 7.66
N GLU A 115 -12.52 -17.39 6.49
CA GLU A 115 -13.23 -18.33 5.59
C GLU A 115 -12.26 -19.19 4.77
N ALA A 116 -11.17 -18.60 4.24
CA ALA A 116 -10.22 -19.31 3.40
C ALA A 116 -9.49 -20.46 4.11
N LYS A 117 -9.23 -20.32 5.42
CA LYS A 117 -8.52 -21.33 6.23
C LYS A 117 -9.38 -22.50 6.67
N LYS A 118 -10.70 -22.49 6.44
CA LYS A 118 -11.62 -23.59 6.77
C LYS A 118 -11.42 -24.79 5.84
N ALA A 119 -11.72 -25.99 6.33
CA ALA A 119 -11.70 -27.21 5.52
C ALA A 119 -12.76 -27.19 4.39
N ALA A 120 -13.91 -26.56 4.64
CA ALA A 120 -14.96 -26.39 3.65
C ALA A 120 -14.54 -25.38 2.58
N LYS A 121 -14.75 -25.73 1.30
CA LYS A 121 -14.49 -24.81 0.19
C LYS A 121 -15.51 -23.68 0.15
N SER A 122 -15.04 -22.46 -0.11
CA SER A 122 -15.81 -21.26 -0.32
C SER A 122 -15.23 -20.43 -1.47
N GLU A 123 -15.86 -19.34 -1.85
CA GLU A 123 -15.33 -18.37 -2.81
C GLU A 123 -14.00 -17.72 -2.33
N TYR A 124 -13.70 -17.79 -1.03
CA TYR A 124 -12.46 -17.28 -0.45
C TYR A 124 -11.33 -18.30 -0.43
N SER A 125 -11.57 -19.59 -0.77
CA SER A 125 -10.59 -20.67 -0.62
C SER A 125 -9.27 -20.41 -1.35
N ASN A 126 -9.29 -19.70 -2.47
CA ASN A 126 -8.11 -19.31 -3.24
C ASN A 126 -7.80 -17.80 -3.20
N ARG A 127 -8.50 -17.05 -2.33
CA ARG A 127 -8.22 -15.62 -2.09
C ARG A 127 -6.83 -15.41 -1.49
N TYR A 128 -6.30 -16.43 -0.83
CA TYR A 128 -4.96 -16.48 -0.28
C TYR A 128 -4.17 -17.62 -0.90
N ILE A 129 -2.86 -17.59 -0.77
CA ILE A 129 -1.96 -18.59 -1.35
C ILE A 129 -1.78 -19.72 -0.33
N PHE A 130 -2.24 -20.92 -0.69
CA PHE A 130 -2.07 -22.12 0.12
C PHE A 130 -1.35 -23.21 -0.69
N THR A 131 -0.44 -23.94 -0.03
CA THR A 131 0.11 -25.20 -0.59
C THR A 131 -0.93 -26.32 -0.49
N LYS A 132 -0.66 -27.46 -1.15
CA LYS A 132 -1.58 -28.58 -1.16
C LYS A 132 -1.49 -29.47 0.08
N SER A 133 -0.35 -29.44 0.78
CA SER A 133 -0.07 -30.28 1.93
C SER A 133 0.73 -29.53 2.97
N VAL A 134 0.56 -29.84 4.26
CA VAL A 134 1.38 -29.30 5.35
C VAL A 134 2.87 -29.67 5.26
N TRP A 135 3.20 -30.69 4.48
CA TRP A 135 4.58 -31.12 4.19
C TRP A 135 5.20 -30.35 3.01
N ASP A 136 4.39 -29.56 2.30
CA ASP A 136 4.83 -28.77 1.17
C ASP A 136 5.08 -27.32 1.64
N ALA A 137 6.31 -27.04 2.03
CA ALA A 137 6.76 -25.73 2.48
C ALA A 137 8.08 -25.35 1.75
N PRO A 138 8.00 -24.97 0.47
CA PRO A 138 9.18 -24.62 -0.31
C PRO A 138 9.96 -23.47 0.33
N PRO A 139 11.29 -23.60 0.50
CA PRO A 139 12.09 -22.67 1.29
C PRO A 139 12.22 -21.25 0.70
N GLN A 140 11.91 -21.09 -0.60
CA GLN A 140 11.90 -19.79 -1.27
C GLN A 140 10.68 -18.91 -0.90
N TYR A 141 9.65 -19.49 -0.26
CA TYR A 141 8.48 -18.78 0.20
C TYR A 141 8.36 -18.80 1.73
N ARG A 142 7.82 -17.75 2.29
CA ARG A 142 7.51 -17.70 3.73
C ARG A 142 6.18 -18.41 3.96
N MET A 143 6.22 -19.62 4.51
CA MET A 143 5.04 -20.44 4.76
C MET A 143 4.76 -20.58 6.26
N MET A 144 3.48 -20.51 6.63
CA MET A 144 2.98 -20.80 7.97
C MET A 144 2.31 -22.17 7.99
N CYS A 145 2.85 -23.06 8.84
CA CYS A 145 2.47 -24.47 8.87
C CYS A 145 1.53 -24.78 10.05
N GLY A 146 0.52 -25.65 9.82
CA GLY A 146 -0.30 -26.22 10.88
C GLY A 146 -1.28 -25.29 11.59
N LEU A 147 -1.63 -24.14 10.97
CA LEU A 147 -2.52 -23.14 11.56
C LEU A 147 -3.89 -23.03 10.87
N CYS A 148 -4.23 -23.99 10.00
CA CYS A 148 -5.48 -23.99 9.24
C CYS A 148 -6.24 -25.31 9.46
N GLU A 149 -7.56 -25.27 9.31
CA GLU A 149 -8.42 -26.48 9.30
C GLU A 149 -8.28 -27.27 8.01
N ARG A 150 -7.94 -26.59 6.90
CA ARG A 150 -7.67 -27.22 5.60
C ARG A 150 -6.24 -27.74 5.52
N ASP A 151 -6.00 -28.69 4.63
CA ASP A 151 -4.66 -29.11 4.27
C ASP A 151 -3.87 -27.95 3.62
N GLY A 152 -2.55 -27.98 3.86
CA GLY A 152 -1.63 -27.01 3.30
C GLY A 152 -1.15 -25.93 4.29
N ASN A 153 -0.19 -25.18 3.80
CA ASN A 153 0.42 -24.04 4.51
C ASN A 153 0.00 -22.77 3.78
N TYR A 154 -0.19 -21.67 4.49
CA TYR A 154 -0.44 -20.40 3.83
C TYR A 154 0.82 -19.56 3.73
N MET A 155 0.92 -18.82 2.62
CA MET A 155 2.02 -17.87 2.40
C MET A 155 1.77 -16.59 3.18
N VAL A 156 2.84 -16.00 3.71
CA VAL A 156 2.80 -14.67 4.35
C VAL A 156 3.74 -13.71 3.63
N ASN A 157 3.41 -12.41 3.68
CA ASN A 157 4.31 -11.39 3.13
C ASN A 157 5.44 -11.05 4.12
N TYR A 158 5.10 -10.53 5.31
CA TYR A 158 6.09 -10.11 6.31
C TYR A 158 5.98 -10.90 7.60
N PHE A 159 4.88 -10.70 8.33
CA PHE A 159 4.66 -11.32 9.64
C PHE A 159 3.73 -12.52 9.53
N SER A 160 3.79 -13.39 10.51
CA SER A 160 2.93 -14.59 10.58
C SER A 160 1.43 -14.25 10.56
N SER A 161 1.07 -13.08 11.04
CA SER A 161 -0.29 -12.53 11.07
C SER A 161 -0.74 -11.87 9.76
N GLN A 162 0.10 -11.92 8.69
CA GLN A 162 -0.17 -11.24 7.42
C GLN A 162 -0.22 -12.23 6.24
N PRO A 163 -1.29 -13.04 6.13
CA PRO A 163 -1.48 -13.96 5.02
C PRO A 163 -1.54 -13.21 3.69
N ALA A 164 -0.76 -13.69 2.72
CA ALA A 164 -0.62 -13.08 1.41
C ALA A 164 -1.87 -13.30 0.55
N LEU A 165 -2.43 -12.22 0.01
CA LEU A 165 -3.49 -12.27 -0.99
C LEU A 165 -2.98 -12.86 -2.29
N ASN A 166 -3.83 -13.62 -2.98
CA ASN A 166 -3.48 -14.37 -4.17
C ASN A 166 -3.83 -13.61 -5.46
N TYR A 167 -2.84 -12.96 -6.04
CA TYR A 167 -2.93 -12.36 -7.38
C TYR A 167 -2.33 -13.27 -8.46
N GLY A 168 -1.97 -14.50 -8.08
CA GLY A 168 -1.36 -15.49 -8.95
C GLY A 168 0.16 -15.43 -9.01
N PHE A 169 0.68 -16.30 -9.88
CA PHE A 169 2.09 -16.46 -10.17
C PHE A 169 2.35 -16.16 -11.63
N HIS A 170 3.40 -15.39 -11.92
CA HIS A 170 3.81 -15.14 -13.31
C HIS A 170 4.46 -16.39 -13.91
N GLU A 171 5.42 -16.98 -13.19
CA GLU A 171 6.01 -18.26 -13.53
C GLU A 171 5.49 -19.33 -12.57
N ILE A 172 4.93 -20.41 -13.15
CA ILE A 172 4.39 -21.55 -12.41
C ILE A 172 5.49 -22.59 -12.23
N THR A 173 5.94 -22.75 -10.99
CA THR A 173 6.94 -23.76 -10.59
C THR A 173 6.36 -24.91 -9.78
N HIS A 174 5.17 -24.72 -9.23
CA HIS A 174 4.41 -25.70 -8.44
C HIS A 174 2.96 -25.76 -8.92
N PRO A 175 2.68 -26.41 -10.08
CA PRO A 175 1.35 -26.39 -10.71
C PRO A 175 0.24 -27.04 -9.86
N GLU A 176 0.61 -27.79 -8.81
CA GLU A 176 -0.32 -28.43 -7.89
C GLU A 176 -1.03 -27.44 -6.94
N TRP A 177 -0.51 -26.21 -6.74
CA TRP A 177 -1.10 -25.20 -5.86
C TRP A 177 -0.91 -23.74 -6.34
N GLN A 178 0.01 -23.48 -7.26
CA GLN A 178 0.17 -22.14 -7.84
C GLN A 178 -0.89 -21.89 -8.92
N LEU A 179 -1.57 -20.77 -8.84
CA LEU A 179 -2.53 -20.32 -9.85
C LEU A 179 -1.89 -19.28 -10.77
N PRO A 180 -2.16 -19.33 -12.08
CA PRO A 180 -1.72 -18.28 -13.00
C PRO A 180 -2.49 -16.97 -12.74
N CYS A 181 -1.91 -15.84 -13.13
CA CYS A 181 -2.48 -14.51 -12.87
C CYS A 181 -3.85 -14.26 -13.51
N ASP A 182 -4.20 -15.01 -14.56
CA ASP A 182 -5.49 -14.95 -15.26
C ASP A 182 -6.51 -15.95 -14.71
N HIS A 183 -6.17 -16.71 -13.67
CA HIS A 183 -7.13 -17.56 -12.99
C HIS A 183 -8.29 -16.74 -12.42
N PRO A 184 -9.56 -17.20 -12.57
CA PRO A 184 -10.72 -16.44 -12.09
C PRO A 184 -10.64 -15.98 -10.63
N ASP A 185 -10.10 -16.80 -9.73
CA ASP A 185 -9.96 -16.45 -8.30
C ASP A 185 -8.91 -15.37 -8.07
N CYS A 186 -7.84 -15.33 -8.88
CA CYS A 186 -6.83 -14.28 -8.82
C CYS A 186 -7.40 -12.94 -9.34
N LEU A 187 -8.17 -13.00 -10.42
CA LEU A 187 -8.89 -11.83 -10.94
C LEU A 187 -9.93 -11.33 -9.94
N ALA A 188 -10.64 -12.23 -9.26
CA ALA A 188 -11.59 -11.87 -8.20
C ALA A 188 -10.90 -11.19 -7.00
N THR A 189 -9.65 -11.55 -6.70
CA THR A 189 -8.84 -10.86 -5.68
C THR A 189 -8.55 -9.42 -6.11
N ALA A 190 -8.12 -9.21 -7.35
CA ALA A 190 -7.86 -7.88 -7.90
C ALA A 190 -9.14 -7.02 -7.92
N GLU A 191 -10.28 -7.59 -8.30
CA GLU A 191 -11.56 -6.87 -8.33
C GLU A 191 -12.05 -6.52 -6.92
N ALA A 192 -11.87 -7.41 -5.93
CA ALA A 192 -12.21 -7.09 -4.54
C ALA A 192 -11.40 -5.89 -4.00
N MET A 193 -10.15 -5.74 -4.43
CA MET A 193 -9.35 -4.58 -4.04
C MET A 193 -9.80 -3.30 -4.74
N LYS A 194 -10.20 -3.38 -6.02
CA LYS A 194 -10.84 -2.24 -6.71
C LYS A 194 -12.14 -1.83 -6.03
N ASP A 195 -12.92 -2.78 -5.52
CA ASP A 195 -14.16 -2.52 -4.79
C ASP A 195 -13.91 -1.81 -3.44
N VAL A 196 -12.79 -2.12 -2.77
CA VAL A 196 -12.33 -1.35 -1.61
C VAL A 196 -11.99 0.09 -2.01
N MET A 197 -11.30 0.28 -3.14
CA MET A 197 -10.96 1.62 -3.62
C MET A 197 -12.22 2.43 -3.96
N ARG A 198 -13.17 1.86 -4.72
CA ARG A 198 -14.45 2.51 -5.03
C ARG A 198 -15.18 2.95 -3.77
N PHE A 199 -15.24 2.08 -2.75
CA PHE A 199 -15.94 2.38 -1.49
C PHE A 199 -15.46 3.67 -0.83
N TRP A 200 -14.16 3.93 -0.83
CA TRP A 200 -13.62 5.14 -0.23
C TRP A 200 -13.63 6.35 -1.17
N LEU A 201 -13.44 6.13 -2.48
CA LEU A 201 -13.54 7.19 -3.48
C LEU A 201 -14.97 7.74 -3.55
N ASP A 202 -15.99 6.88 -3.49
CA ASP A 202 -17.41 7.28 -3.41
C ASP A 202 -17.72 8.10 -2.15
N LYS A 203 -16.91 7.95 -1.09
CA LYS A 203 -17.04 8.69 0.17
C LYS A 203 -16.21 9.98 0.22
N GLY A 204 -15.42 10.26 -0.82
CA GLY A 204 -14.70 11.51 -0.95
C GLY A 204 -13.19 11.42 -0.78
N ALA A 205 -12.58 10.24 -0.68
CA ALA A 205 -11.14 10.12 -0.76
C ALA A 205 -10.63 10.60 -2.13
N ASP A 206 -9.45 11.25 -2.16
CA ASP A 206 -8.85 11.77 -3.40
C ASP A 206 -7.85 10.78 -4.03
N GLY A 207 -7.70 9.60 -3.46
CA GLY A 207 -6.83 8.57 -3.98
C GLY A 207 -6.16 7.73 -2.91
N PHE A 208 -5.07 7.05 -3.32
CA PHE A 208 -4.39 6.10 -2.46
C PHE A 208 -2.86 6.19 -2.58
N ARG A 209 -2.18 6.08 -1.46
CA ARG A 209 -0.81 5.55 -1.43
C ARG A 209 -0.92 4.05 -1.33
N VAL A 210 -0.17 3.34 -2.14
CA VAL A 210 -0.27 1.88 -2.25
C VAL A 210 0.97 1.25 -1.64
N ASP A 211 0.73 0.51 -0.56
CA ASP A 211 1.75 -0.23 0.16
C ASP A 211 2.32 -1.36 -0.69
N MET A 212 3.66 -1.48 -0.74
CA MET A 212 4.39 -2.53 -1.43
C MET A 212 3.84 -2.85 -2.83
N ALA A 213 3.59 -1.83 -3.62
CA ALA A 213 2.88 -1.91 -4.90
C ALA A 213 3.51 -2.88 -5.91
N ASP A 214 4.81 -3.16 -5.80
CA ASP A 214 5.56 -4.04 -6.70
C ASP A 214 5.43 -5.54 -6.38
N SER A 215 4.78 -5.93 -5.27
CA SER A 215 4.89 -7.27 -4.68
C SER A 215 3.67 -8.17 -4.87
N LEU A 216 2.65 -7.77 -5.65
CA LEU A 216 1.37 -8.47 -5.74
C LEU A 216 1.50 -9.88 -6.33
N VAL A 217 1.99 -9.97 -7.56
CA VAL A 217 2.16 -11.24 -8.27
C VAL A 217 3.47 -11.90 -7.82
N LYS A 218 3.42 -13.20 -7.59
CA LYS A 218 4.60 -13.97 -7.18
C LYS A 218 5.35 -14.50 -8.41
N ASN A 219 6.65 -14.78 -8.26
CA ASN A 219 7.54 -15.20 -9.36
C ASN A 219 7.49 -14.25 -10.56
N ASP A 220 7.42 -12.94 -10.31
CA ASP A 220 7.32 -11.87 -11.33
C ASP A 220 8.50 -10.90 -11.19
N ASP A 221 9.71 -11.36 -11.47
CA ASP A 221 10.95 -10.60 -11.29
C ASP A 221 10.97 -9.30 -12.09
N ASN A 222 10.41 -9.32 -13.28
CA ASN A 222 10.30 -8.15 -14.15
C ASN A 222 9.07 -7.28 -13.87
N LYS A 223 8.20 -7.68 -12.94
CA LYS A 223 6.98 -6.97 -12.53
C LYS A 223 5.97 -6.76 -13.66
N ILE A 224 5.99 -7.62 -14.68
CA ILE A 224 5.12 -7.50 -15.86
C ILE A 224 3.66 -7.77 -15.50
N ALA A 225 3.43 -8.86 -14.78
CA ALA A 225 2.08 -9.26 -14.38
C ALA A 225 1.51 -8.32 -13.28
N THR A 226 2.35 -7.92 -12.33
CA THR A 226 2.00 -6.91 -11.32
C THR A 226 1.63 -5.57 -11.98
N ALA A 227 2.43 -5.10 -12.94
CA ALA A 227 2.13 -3.88 -13.68
C ALA A 227 0.80 -3.96 -14.44
N LYS A 228 0.48 -5.12 -15.02
CA LYS A 228 -0.80 -5.36 -15.72
C LYS A 228 -2.01 -5.22 -14.78
N ILE A 229 -1.91 -5.72 -13.54
CA ILE A 229 -2.97 -5.54 -12.53
C ILE A 229 -3.18 -4.04 -12.27
N TRP A 230 -2.11 -3.31 -12.02
CA TRP A 230 -2.21 -1.87 -11.75
C TRP A 230 -2.71 -1.06 -12.94
N ARG A 231 -2.37 -1.46 -14.17
CA ARG A 231 -3.00 -0.85 -15.37
C ARG A 231 -4.51 -1.01 -15.35
N GLY A 232 -5.03 -2.19 -15.00
CA GLY A 232 -6.47 -2.39 -14.86
C GLY A 232 -7.10 -1.57 -13.72
N VAL A 233 -6.36 -1.25 -12.66
CA VAL A 233 -6.79 -0.29 -11.62
C VAL A 233 -6.77 1.13 -12.18
N ARG A 234 -5.70 1.49 -12.90
CA ARG A 234 -5.59 2.81 -13.53
C ARG A 234 -6.72 3.09 -14.53
N ASP A 235 -7.07 2.10 -15.36
CA ASP A 235 -8.19 2.21 -16.32
C ASP A 235 -9.53 2.46 -15.60
N MET A 236 -9.74 1.81 -14.45
CA MET A 236 -10.89 2.07 -13.58
C MET A 236 -10.88 3.54 -13.08
N LEU A 237 -9.74 4.01 -12.56
CA LEU A 237 -9.64 5.38 -12.04
C LEU A 237 -9.86 6.41 -13.15
N ASP A 238 -9.22 6.24 -14.31
CA ASP A 238 -9.37 7.17 -15.44
C ASP A 238 -10.82 7.26 -15.94
N THR A 239 -11.60 6.16 -15.79
CA THR A 239 -12.97 6.07 -16.26
C THR A 239 -13.98 6.52 -15.21
N GLU A 240 -13.83 6.05 -13.97
CA GLU A 240 -14.83 6.23 -12.90
C GLU A 240 -14.47 7.41 -11.98
N TYR A 241 -13.16 7.66 -11.75
CA TYR A 241 -12.66 8.64 -10.78
C TYR A 241 -11.47 9.45 -11.35
N PRO A 242 -11.65 10.22 -12.43
CA PRO A 242 -10.53 10.85 -13.15
C PRO A 242 -9.72 11.87 -12.35
N ASN A 243 -10.23 12.31 -11.19
CA ASN A 243 -9.51 13.21 -10.29
C ASN A 243 -8.79 12.48 -9.15
N ALA A 244 -8.91 11.15 -9.05
CA ALA A 244 -8.22 10.37 -8.04
C ALA A 244 -6.77 10.09 -8.43
N ALA A 245 -5.88 10.02 -7.42
CA ALA A 245 -4.46 9.75 -7.62
C ALA A 245 -4.02 8.45 -6.99
N MET A 246 -2.99 7.81 -7.58
CA MET A 246 -2.26 6.69 -6.98
C MET A 246 -0.79 7.05 -6.83
N VAL A 247 -0.26 6.85 -5.63
CA VAL A 247 1.17 6.93 -5.29
C VAL A 247 1.67 5.53 -4.99
N ALA A 248 2.70 5.07 -5.68
CA ALA A 248 3.27 3.75 -5.42
C ALA A 248 4.33 3.83 -4.31
N GLU A 249 4.37 2.81 -3.47
CA GLU A 249 5.59 2.42 -2.80
C GLU A 249 6.26 1.34 -3.64
N TRP A 250 7.11 1.74 -4.57
CA TRP A 250 7.79 0.84 -5.51
C TRP A 250 9.30 1.08 -5.58
N CYS A 251 9.73 2.31 -5.30
CA CYS A 251 11.12 2.74 -5.41
C CYS A 251 11.72 2.59 -6.83
N ASN A 252 10.86 2.57 -7.85
CA ASN A 252 11.23 2.52 -9.25
C ASN A 252 10.23 3.30 -10.10
N PRO A 253 10.37 4.64 -10.19
CA PRO A 253 9.41 5.49 -10.90
C PRO A 253 9.20 5.11 -12.38
N GLU A 254 10.24 4.61 -13.05
CA GLU A 254 10.12 4.17 -14.43
C GLU A 254 9.09 3.02 -14.56
N ARG A 255 9.21 1.99 -13.72
CA ARG A 255 8.27 0.86 -13.71
C ARG A 255 6.90 1.25 -13.17
N ALA A 256 6.86 1.97 -12.06
CA ALA A 256 5.61 2.37 -11.42
C ALA A 256 4.76 3.26 -12.35
N ILE A 257 5.35 4.28 -12.96
CA ILE A 257 4.63 5.24 -13.78
C ILE A 257 4.43 4.71 -15.21
N ASN A 258 5.51 4.33 -15.91
CA ASN A 258 5.43 3.99 -17.32
C ASN A 258 4.81 2.60 -17.56
N ASN A 259 5.08 1.62 -16.68
CA ASN A 259 4.58 0.26 -16.86
C ASN A 259 3.29 -0.01 -16.09
N ALA A 260 3.20 0.39 -14.83
CA ALA A 260 2.05 0.09 -13.97
C ALA A 260 0.97 1.17 -13.99
N GLY A 261 1.27 2.41 -14.41
CA GLY A 261 0.29 3.48 -14.56
C GLY A 261 0.01 4.28 -13.29
N PHE A 262 0.88 4.20 -12.29
CA PHE A 262 0.82 5.10 -11.15
C PHE A 262 1.03 6.56 -11.57
N HIS A 263 0.51 7.49 -10.78
CA HIS A 263 0.74 8.91 -10.99
C HIS A 263 2.07 9.35 -10.43
N MET A 264 2.48 8.74 -9.32
CA MET A 264 3.70 9.07 -8.57
C MET A 264 4.30 7.81 -7.96
N ASP A 265 5.57 7.89 -7.65
CA ASP A 265 6.32 6.95 -6.83
C ASP A 265 7.26 7.74 -5.92
N PHE A 266 7.76 7.14 -4.85
CA PHE A 266 8.74 7.75 -3.98
C PHE A 266 9.86 6.79 -3.65
N TYR A 267 11.02 7.34 -3.28
CA TYR A 267 12.15 6.55 -2.86
C TYR A 267 12.15 6.34 -1.36
N LEU A 268 12.18 5.09 -0.93
CA LEU A 268 12.58 4.72 0.42
C LEU A 268 14.11 4.76 0.53
N ASP A 269 14.61 4.92 1.75
CA ASP A 269 16.04 4.86 2.05
C ASP A 269 16.54 3.41 2.04
N HIS A 270 16.58 2.80 0.85
CA HIS A 270 17.06 1.45 0.62
C HIS A 270 18.49 1.43 0.11
N TYR A 271 19.17 0.28 0.25
CA TYR A 271 20.49 0.05 -0.31
C TYR A 271 20.58 0.44 -1.79
N GLY A 272 21.52 1.31 -2.10
CA GLY A 272 21.87 1.65 -3.47
C GLY A 272 21.07 2.76 -4.12
N ASN A 273 20.03 3.32 -3.47
CA ASN A 273 19.43 4.54 -3.97
C ASN A 273 20.26 5.77 -3.60
N GLY A 274 20.10 6.87 -4.36
CA GLY A 274 20.90 8.07 -4.19
C GLY A 274 20.72 8.75 -2.84
N TYR A 275 19.56 8.59 -2.18
CA TYR A 275 19.27 9.19 -0.90
C TYR A 275 20.03 8.53 0.25
N SER A 276 20.16 7.20 0.26
CA SER A 276 20.97 6.50 1.27
C SER A 276 22.44 6.89 1.19
N ARG A 277 22.97 7.18 -0.01
CA ARG A 277 24.34 7.69 -0.18
C ARG A 277 24.47 9.16 0.21
N LEU A 278 23.45 9.97 -0.04
CA LEU A 278 23.46 11.38 0.38
C LEU A 278 23.43 11.53 1.88
N PHE A 279 22.52 10.78 2.53
CA PHE A 279 22.21 10.99 3.95
C PHE A 279 22.92 10.03 4.88
N ARG A 280 23.30 8.82 4.44
CA ARG A 280 23.77 7.72 5.31
C ARG A 280 24.92 6.89 4.75
N TYR A 281 25.72 7.33 3.88
CA TYR A 281 26.91 6.62 3.40
C TYR A 281 26.76 5.09 3.19
N GLY A 282 25.63 4.62 2.66
CA GLY A 282 25.50 3.26 2.11
C GLY A 282 25.23 2.11 3.08
N GLU A 283 25.17 2.33 4.41
CA GLU A 283 24.85 1.29 5.38
C GLU A 283 23.85 1.77 6.43
N PHE A 284 23.00 0.85 6.94
CA PHE A 284 22.14 1.11 8.09
C PHE A 284 23.03 1.38 9.32
N GLY A 285 22.94 2.59 9.88
CA GLY A 285 23.67 2.95 11.09
C GLY A 285 23.84 4.46 11.26
N ASP A 286 24.71 4.86 12.16
CA ASP A 286 24.90 6.22 12.70
C ASP A 286 25.33 7.32 11.71
N GLN A 287 25.13 7.14 10.41
CA GLN A 287 25.64 8.02 9.37
C GLN A 287 24.54 8.88 8.70
N ALA A 288 23.68 9.49 9.51
CA ALA A 288 22.73 10.47 9.02
C ALA A 288 23.43 11.75 8.56
N VAL A 289 22.78 12.55 7.72
CA VAL A 289 23.29 13.85 7.24
C VAL A 289 23.76 14.80 8.37
N PHE A 290 23.21 14.65 9.56
CA PHE A 290 23.57 15.41 10.75
C PHE A 290 24.70 14.79 11.59
N ASN A 291 25.26 13.64 11.15
CA ASN A 291 26.42 13.07 11.81
C ASN A 291 27.67 13.84 11.37
N PRO A 292 28.45 14.43 12.28
CA PRO A 292 29.69 15.18 11.94
C PRO A 292 30.74 14.32 11.23
N ASN A 293 30.66 12.99 11.31
CA ASN A 293 31.53 12.05 10.62
C ASN A 293 30.90 11.47 9.34
N GLY A 294 29.68 11.89 8.98
CA GLY A 294 28.96 11.45 7.79
C GLY A 294 29.69 11.87 6.51
N LYS A 295 29.83 10.94 5.56
CA LYS A 295 30.49 11.17 4.27
C LYS A 295 29.47 11.16 3.13
N GLY A 296 28.41 12.00 3.23
CA GLY A 296 27.40 12.07 2.17
C GLY A 296 28.03 12.34 0.78
N ASP A 297 27.52 11.67 -0.24
CA ASP A 297 27.98 11.82 -1.63
C ASP A 297 26.92 12.54 -2.49
N ILE A 298 27.10 13.84 -2.68
CA ILE A 298 26.20 14.68 -3.49
C ILE A 298 26.15 14.24 -4.96
N LYS A 299 27.16 13.56 -5.49
CA LYS A 299 27.18 13.06 -6.86
C LYS A 299 26.13 11.97 -7.09
N ALA A 300 25.83 11.17 -6.04
CA ALA A 300 24.81 10.15 -6.12
C ALA A 300 23.40 10.75 -6.29
N VAL A 301 23.14 11.91 -5.69
CA VAL A 301 21.85 12.64 -5.83
C VAL A 301 21.71 13.23 -7.22
N SER A 302 22.76 13.85 -7.74
CA SER A 302 22.78 14.42 -9.08
C SER A 302 22.44 13.35 -10.15
N TYR A 303 23.00 12.15 -10.02
CA TYR A 303 22.70 11.04 -10.93
C TYR A 303 21.24 10.55 -10.83
N THR A 304 20.66 10.50 -9.64
CA THR A 304 19.27 10.11 -9.42
C THR A 304 18.30 11.14 -10.02
N HIS A 305 18.58 12.43 -9.86
CA HIS A 305 17.75 13.52 -10.40
C HIS A 305 17.84 13.64 -11.93
N LEU A 306 19.01 13.42 -12.52
CA LEU A 306 19.18 13.45 -13.97
C LEU A 306 18.36 12.35 -14.66
N ARG A 307 18.31 11.14 -14.10
CA ARG A 307 17.46 10.05 -14.63
C ARG A 307 15.97 10.35 -14.50
N ALA A 308 15.53 10.98 -13.42
CA ALA A 308 14.13 11.36 -13.25
C ALA A 308 13.69 12.42 -14.29
N HIS A 309 14.59 13.30 -14.71
CA HIS A 309 14.33 14.28 -15.77
C HIS A 309 14.37 13.70 -17.18
N GLU A 310 15.13 12.63 -17.43
CA GLU A 310 15.21 11.96 -18.73
C GLU A 310 13.96 11.11 -19.04
N THR A 311 13.22 10.67 -18.04
CA THR A 311 11.97 9.90 -18.21
C THR A 311 10.72 10.77 -18.35
N GLY A 312 10.83 12.07 -18.22
CA GLY A 312 9.76 13.07 -18.32
C GLY A 312 9.58 13.71 -19.71
N ARG A 313 10.05 13.05 -20.79
CA ARG A 313 9.82 13.48 -22.19
C ARG A 313 9.00 12.48 -22.96
#